data_2b13fb2a9b75eda2b28b7527039c1a69
#
_entry.id   2b13fb2a9b75eda2b28b7527039c1a69
#
_cell.length_a   1.000
_cell.length_b   1.000
_cell.length_c   1.000
_cell.angle_alpha   90.00
_cell.angle_beta   90.00
_cell.angle_gamma   90.00
#
_symmetry.space_group_name_H-M   'P 1'
#
loop_
_entity.id
_entity.type
_entity.pdbx_description
1 polymer ?
#
loop_
_entity_poly.entity_id
_entity_poly.type
_entity_poly.pdbx_seq_one_letter_code
_entity_poly.pdbx_strand_id
1 'polypeptide(L)'
;MNYALIKDNTVENTVVCESGNVAVELFPDYTVVNIEDMSVGIGWSYSNGEFTAPPLPAPTPSENLAKAYAEYDRATLVITGLNERIEDDDYDGTTEEAINSDLIEWTDYRKLLRGYIKAGDGNQPLPTFN
;
A
#
# COMPACT_ATOMS: atom_id res chain seq x y z
N MET A 1 0.37 -27.49 -15.55
CA MET A 1 1.33 -26.41 -15.76
C MET A 1 0.63 -25.12 -16.15
N ASN A 2 1.08 -24.02 -15.61
CA ASN A 2 0.50 -22.70 -15.88
C ASN A 2 1.27 -21.98 -16.98
N TYR A 3 0.55 -21.35 -17.89
CA TYR A 3 1.14 -20.60 -19.00
C TYR A 3 0.53 -19.21 -19.10
N ALA A 4 1.36 -18.22 -19.40
CA ALA A 4 0.90 -16.88 -19.71
C ALA A 4 0.69 -16.76 -21.21
N LEU A 5 -0.42 -16.18 -21.60
CA LEU A 5 -0.75 -15.85 -22.99
C LEU A 5 -0.45 -14.36 -23.20
N ILE A 6 0.58 -14.09 -23.98
CA ILE A 6 1.14 -12.76 -24.16
C ILE A 6 0.83 -12.25 -25.56
N LYS A 7 0.32 -11.02 -25.65
CA LYS A 7 0.08 -10.32 -26.88
C LYS A 7 0.43 -8.85 -26.68
N ASP A 8 1.16 -8.28 -27.65
CA ASP A 8 1.62 -6.89 -27.56
C ASP A 8 2.39 -6.59 -26.27
N ASN A 9 3.26 -7.53 -25.86
CA ASN A 9 4.09 -7.44 -24.64
C ASN A 9 3.28 -7.38 -23.34
N THR A 10 2.03 -7.80 -23.35
CA THR A 10 1.15 -7.81 -22.19
C THR A 10 0.53 -9.18 -21.98
N VAL A 11 0.44 -9.62 -20.73
CA VAL A 11 -0.24 -10.87 -20.38
C VAL A 11 -1.76 -10.61 -20.46
N GLU A 12 -2.40 -11.18 -21.47
CA GLU A 12 -3.85 -11.04 -21.65
C GLU A 12 -4.64 -12.09 -20.88
N ASN A 13 -4.03 -13.27 -20.69
CA ASN A 13 -4.68 -14.34 -19.95
C ASN A 13 -3.64 -15.32 -19.41
N THR A 14 -4.07 -16.17 -18.49
CA THR A 14 -3.27 -17.30 -18.01
C THR A 14 -4.10 -18.56 -18.13
N VAL A 15 -3.45 -19.66 -18.51
CA VAL A 15 -4.15 -20.94 -18.75
C VAL A 15 -3.40 -22.09 -18.11
N VAL A 16 -4.11 -23.16 -17.83
CA VAL A 16 -3.53 -24.41 -17.34
C VAL A 16 -3.61 -25.42 -18.48
N CYS A 17 -2.47 -25.95 -18.90
CA CYS A 17 -2.37 -26.95 -19.96
C CYS A 17 -1.40 -28.05 -19.56
N GLU A 18 -1.53 -29.22 -20.21
CA GLU A 18 -0.65 -30.35 -19.93
C GLU A 18 0.80 -30.08 -20.36
N SER A 19 0.97 -29.32 -21.44
CA SER A 19 2.28 -28.98 -21.96
C SER A 19 2.26 -27.67 -22.75
N GLY A 20 3.43 -27.11 -23.01
CA GLY A 20 3.58 -25.91 -23.84
C GLY A 20 3.10 -26.13 -25.26
N ASN A 21 3.28 -27.33 -25.81
CA ASN A 21 2.82 -27.66 -27.17
C ASN A 21 1.30 -27.56 -27.26
N VAL A 22 0.57 -28.05 -26.25
CA VAL A 22 -0.89 -27.95 -26.20
C VAL A 22 -1.33 -26.49 -26.14
N ALA A 23 -0.67 -25.69 -25.30
CA ALA A 23 -0.99 -24.27 -25.16
C ALA A 23 -0.78 -23.52 -26.48
N VAL A 24 0.31 -23.77 -27.18
CA VAL A 24 0.61 -23.14 -28.49
C VAL A 24 -0.43 -23.52 -29.54
N GLU A 25 -0.86 -24.79 -29.56
CA GLU A 25 -1.90 -25.25 -30.48
C GLU A 25 -3.25 -24.61 -30.23
N LEU A 26 -3.62 -24.46 -28.95
CA LEU A 26 -4.92 -23.87 -28.57
C LEU A 26 -4.94 -22.35 -28.75
N PHE A 27 -3.79 -21.68 -28.61
CA PHE A 27 -3.69 -20.23 -28.64
C PHE A 27 -2.59 -19.78 -29.60
N PRO A 28 -2.76 -20.00 -30.90
CA PRO A 28 -1.70 -19.72 -31.90
C PRO A 28 -1.37 -18.24 -32.06
N ASP A 29 -2.28 -17.36 -31.67
CA ASP A 29 -2.10 -15.90 -31.79
C ASP A 29 -1.34 -15.29 -30.62
N TYR A 30 -0.99 -16.10 -29.62
CA TYR A 30 -0.31 -15.64 -28.41
C TYR A 30 1.10 -16.20 -28.31
N THR A 31 1.95 -15.43 -27.62
CA THR A 31 3.22 -15.96 -27.14
C THR A 31 2.93 -16.70 -25.83
N VAL A 32 3.33 -17.95 -25.76
CA VAL A 32 3.07 -18.82 -24.59
C VAL A 32 4.35 -18.95 -23.77
N VAL A 33 4.29 -18.62 -22.49
CA VAL A 33 5.44 -18.73 -21.58
C VAL A 33 5.02 -19.50 -20.34
N ASN A 34 5.83 -20.48 -19.94
CA ASN A 34 5.61 -21.25 -18.71
C ASN A 34 5.84 -20.35 -17.50
N ILE A 35 4.84 -20.26 -16.63
CA ILE A 35 4.88 -19.41 -15.43
C ILE A 35 4.63 -20.21 -14.14
N GLU A 36 4.84 -21.54 -14.19
CA GLU A 36 4.51 -22.40 -13.05
C GLU A 36 5.19 -22.00 -11.75
N ASP A 37 6.45 -21.60 -11.85
CA ASP A 37 7.22 -21.18 -10.68
C ASP A 37 7.22 -19.65 -10.46
N MET A 38 6.31 -18.95 -11.12
CA MET A 38 6.24 -17.48 -11.08
C MET A 38 4.89 -16.99 -10.61
N SER A 39 4.90 -15.83 -9.93
CA SER A 39 3.67 -15.13 -9.54
C SER A 39 3.33 -14.08 -10.58
N VAL A 40 2.80 -14.52 -11.72
CA VAL A 40 2.45 -13.66 -12.85
C VAL A 40 0.93 -13.66 -13.03
N GLY A 41 0.36 -12.50 -13.28
CA GLY A 41 -1.07 -12.33 -13.48
C GLY A 41 -1.40 -11.57 -14.76
N ILE A 42 -2.70 -11.49 -15.04
CA ILE A 42 -3.24 -10.73 -16.17
C ILE A 42 -2.89 -9.26 -15.99
N GLY A 43 -2.49 -8.59 -17.07
CA GLY A 43 -2.12 -7.18 -17.05
C GLY A 43 -0.64 -6.92 -16.84
N TRP A 44 0.14 -7.94 -16.51
CA TRP A 44 1.60 -7.81 -16.39
C TRP A 44 2.23 -7.58 -17.75
N SER A 45 3.35 -6.85 -17.78
CA SER A 45 4.13 -6.63 -18.99
C SER A 45 5.17 -7.73 -19.13
N TYR A 46 5.49 -8.08 -20.38
CA TYR A 46 6.52 -9.06 -20.69
C TYR A 46 7.50 -8.46 -21.69
N SER A 47 8.80 -8.51 -21.38
CA SER A 47 9.85 -8.02 -22.25
C SER A 47 11.14 -8.76 -21.96
N ASN A 48 11.81 -9.25 -23.03
CA ASN A 48 13.11 -9.91 -22.94
C ASN A 48 13.16 -11.05 -21.93
N GLY A 49 12.06 -11.80 -21.81
CA GLY A 49 11.98 -12.93 -20.89
C GLY A 49 11.65 -12.55 -19.45
N GLU A 50 11.37 -11.27 -19.19
CA GLU A 50 11.03 -10.78 -17.84
C GLU A 50 9.60 -10.28 -17.77
N PHE A 51 8.94 -10.59 -16.64
CA PHE A 51 7.61 -10.10 -16.33
C PHE A 51 7.70 -8.94 -15.35
N THR A 52 6.90 -7.90 -15.59
CA THR A 52 6.82 -6.73 -14.70
C THR A 52 5.38 -6.52 -14.28
N ALA A 53 5.14 -6.40 -12.97
CA ALA A 53 3.81 -6.12 -12.45
C ALA A 53 3.35 -4.72 -12.90
N PRO A 54 2.04 -4.53 -13.19
CA PRO A 54 1.54 -3.20 -13.50
C PRO A 54 1.75 -2.28 -12.29
N PRO A 55 2.03 -0.98 -12.52
CA PRO A 55 2.18 -0.05 -11.42
C PRO A 55 0.87 0.06 -10.64
N LEU A 56 0.98 0.13 -9.32
CA LEU A 56 -0.19 0.36 -8.47
C LEU A 56 -0.74 1.75 -8.78
N PRO A 57 -2.07 1.91 -8.87
CA PRO A 57 -2.66 3.23 -9.08
C PRO A 57 -2.32 4.14 -7.89
N ALA A 58 -2.04 5.41 -8.18
CA ALA A 58 -1.80 6.40 -7.14
C ALA A 58 -3.08 6.59 -6.31
N PRO A 59 -2.96 6.82 -4.98
CA PRO A 59 -4.14 7.09 -4.17
C PRO A 59 -4.90 8.31 -4.70
N THR A 60 -6.23 8.24 -4.67
CA THR A 60 -7.07 9.38 -5.05
C THR A 60 -7.09 10.42 -3.93
N PRO A 61 -7.43 11.68 -4.23
CA PRO A 61 -7.62 12.69 -3.17
C PRO A 61 -8.58 12.24 -2.07
N SER A 62 -9.66 11.55 -2.42
CA SER A 62 -10.62 11.00 -1.43
C SER A 62 -9.98 9.97 -0.53
N GLU A 63 -9.17 9.08 -1.09
CA GLU A 63 -8.44 8.07 -0.31
C GLU A 63 -7.42 8.72 0.63
N ASN A 64 -6.72 9.74 0.17
CA ASN A 64 -5.77 10.48 1.00
C ASN A 64 -6.47 11.17 2.16
N LEU A 65 -7.61 11.79 1.92
CA LEU A 65 -8.40 12.42 2.99
C LEU A 65 -8.92 11.39 3.99
N ALA A 66 -9.39 10.22 3.51
CA ALA A 66 -9.83 9.14 4.39
C ALA A 66 -8.70 8.65 5.29
N LYS A 67 -7.50 8.50 4.73
CA LYS A 67 -6.31 8.14 5.52
C LYS A 67 -5.96 9.22 6.55
N ALA A 68 -6.07 10.49 6.19
CA ALA A 68 -5.81 11.60 7.10
C ALA A 68 -6.78 11.57 8.29
N TYR A 69 -8.07 11.33 8.05
CA TYR A 69 -9.05 11.19 9.11
C TYR A 69 -8.75 10.00 10.03
N ALA A 70 -8.40 8.86 9.45
CA ALA A 70 -8.05 7.67 10.24
C ALA A 70 -6.81 7.92 11.11
N GLU A 71 -5.79 8.56 10.55
CA GLU A 71 -4.57 8.92 11.30
C GLU A 71 -4.84 9.97 12.37
N TYR A 72 -5.72 10.93 12.10
CA TYR A 72 -6.14 11.92 13.09
C TYR A 72 -6.79 11.24 14.30
N ASP A 73 -7.69 10.30 14.06
CA ASP A 73 -8.35 9.54 15.13
C ASP A 73 -7.33 8.70 15.91
N ARG A 74 -6.40 8.06 15.21
CA ARG A 74 -5.33 7.28 15.83
C ARG A 74 -4.45 8.17 16.71
N ALA A 75 -4.04 9.33 16.22
CA ALA A 75 -3.23 10.29 16.97
C ALA A 75 -3.96 10.75 18.24
N THR A 76 -5.26 11.02 18.13
CA THR A 76 -6.10 11.41 19.26
C THR A 76 -6.14 10.31 20.33
N LEU A 77 -6.29 9.05 19.92
CA LEU A 77 -6.29 7.91 20.86
C LEU A 77 -4.94 7.78 21.58
N VAL A 78 -3.84 7.92 20.86
CA VAL A 78 -2.50 7.86 21.45
C VAL A 78 -2.31 8.99 22.46
N ILE A 79 -2.69 10.20 22.11
CA ILE A 79 -2.59 11.37 22.98
C ILE A 79 -3.42 11.18 24.25
N THR A 80 -4.64 10.68 24.11
CA THR A 80 -5.52 10.39 25.25
C THR A 80 -4.86 9.36 26.19
N GLY A 81 -4.31 8.28 25.63
CA GLY A 81 -3.62 7.27 26.43
C GLY A 81 -2.39 7.82 27.15
N LEU A 82 -1.62 8.68 26.51
CA LEU A 82 -0.46 9.32 27.15
C LEU A 82 -0.87 10.24 28.28
N ASN A 83 -1.93 11.02 28.09
CA ASN A 83 -2.46 11.89 29.15
C ASN A 83 -2.98 11.08 30.34
N GLU A 84 -3.64 9.97 30.10
CA GLU A 84 -4.12 9.07 31.17
C GLU A 84 -2.94 8.55 32.00
N ARG A 85 -1.86 8.17 31.35
CA ARG A 85 -0.67 7.71 32.05
C ARG A 85 -0.08 8.80 32.99
N ILE A 86 -0.08 10.04 32.52
CA ILE A 86 0.38 11.16 33.33
C ILE A 86 -0.56 11.38 34.52
N GLU A 87 -1.87 11.34 34.29
CA GLU A 87 -2.86 11.50 35.37
C GLU A 87 -2.74 10.41 36.43
N ASP A 88 -2.43 9.18 35.99
CA ASP A 88 -2.33 8.01 36.85
C ASP A 88 -0.93 7.82 37.44
N ASP A 89 0.03 8.69 37.11
CA ASP A 89 1.44 8.53 37.48
C ASP A 89 1.99 7.17 37.06
N ASP A 90 1.50 6.66 35.92
CA ASP A 90 1.89 5.35 35.38
C ASP A 90 3.00 5.48 34.33
N TYR A 91 4.24 5.40 34.80
CA TYR A 91 5.41 5.53 33.96
C TYR A 91 6.13 4.20 33.74
N ASP A 92 5.40 3.10 33.87
CA ASP A 92 5.96 1.76 33.71
C ASP A 92 6.69 1.60 32.38
N GLY A 93 7.98 1.31 32.44
CA GLY A 93 8.83 1.16 31.27
C GLY A 93 9.34 2.47 30.66
N THR A 94 9.01 3.64 31.26
CA THR A 94 9.40 4.95 30.73
C THR A 94 9.47 5.99 31.84
N THR A 95 9.57 7.26 31.47
CA THR A 95 9.60 8.39 32.42
C THR A 95 8.53 9.42 32.03
N GLU A 96 8.15 10.28 32.99
CA GLU A 96 7.25 11.39 32.71
C GLU A 96 7.76 12.29 31.59
N GLU A 97 9.07 12.58 31.60
CA GLU A 97 9.71 13.41 30.58
C GLU A 97 9.57 12.78 29.19
N ALA A 98 9.76 11.48 29.08
CA ALA A 98 9.61 10.75 27.81
C ALA A 98 8.16 10.80 27.31
N ILE A 99 7.18 10.63 28.20
CA ILE A 99 5.76 10.71 27.87
C ILE A 99 5.40 12.11 27.41
N ASN A 100 5.87 13.15 28.09
CA ASN A 100 5.66 14.54 27.69
C ASN A 100 6.25 14.83 26.33
N SER A 101 7.44 14.30 26.02
CA SER A 101 8.09 14.43 24.72
C SER A 101 7.25 13.78 23.63
N ASP A 102 6.75 12.58 23.88
CA ASP A 102 5.85 11.87 22.94
C ASP A 102 4.56 12.66 22.73
N LEU A 103 3.99 13.24 23.79
CA LEU A 103 2.80 14.09 23.67
C LEU A 103 3.00 15.26 22.74
N ILE A 104 4.16 15.92 22.83
CA ILE A 104 4.49 17.05 21.97
C ILE A 104 4.57 16.59 20.51
N GLU A 105 5.27 15.48 20.25
CA GLU A 105 5.42 14.93 18.90
C GLU A 105 4.08 14.52 18.29
N TRP A 106 3.25 13.81 19.05
CA TRP A 106 1.93 13.36 18.58
C TRP A 106 0.97 14.55 18.39
N THR A 107 1.05 15.55 19.26
CA THR A 107 0.23 16.76 19.14
C THR A 107 0.62 17.54 17.88
N ASP A 108 1.91 17.68 17.60
CA ASP A 108 2.39 18.36 16.38
C ASP A 108 1.95 17.59 15.13
N TYR A 109 2.05 16.29 15.14
CA TYR A 109 1.56 15.44 14.04
C TYR A 109 0.05 15.63 13.83
N ARG A 110 -0.73 15.61 14.91
CA ARG A 110 -2.17 15.83 14.83
C ARG A 110 -2.52 17.20 14.27
N LYS A 111 -1.75 18.23 14.60
CA LYS A 111 -1.93 19.58 14.05
C LYS A 111 -1.68 19.59 12.53
N LEU A 112 -0.66 18.87 12.07
CA LEU A 112 -0.39 18.74 10.64
C LEU A 112 -1.53 18.04 9.92
N LEU A 113 -2.06 16.97 10.50
CA LEU A 113 -3.22 16.24 9.97
C LEU A 113 -4.45 17.15 9.89
N ARG A 114 -4.70 17.94 10.93
CA ARG A 114 -5.81 18.89 10.96
C ARG A 114 -5.72 19.92 9.85
N GLY A 115 -4.52 20.45 9.60
CA GLY A 115 -4.26 21.36 8.49
C GLY A 115 -4.51 20.70 7.14
N TYR A 116 -4.08 19.47 6.98
CA TYR A 116 -4.31 18.68 5.76
C TYR A 116 -5.81 18.48 5.51
N ILE A 117 -6.55 18.06 6.54
CA ILE A 117 -8.00 17.85 6.45
C ILE A 117 -8.74 19.16 6.16
N LYS A 118 -8.31 20.26 6.80
CA LYS A 118 -8.91 21.56 6.60
C LYS A 118 -8.73 22.07 5.17
N ALA A 119 -7.56 21.82 4.56
CA ALA A 119 -7.30 22.17 3.16
C ALA A 119 -8.24 21.40 2.23
N GLY A 120 -8.53 20.14 2.54
CA GLY A 120 -9.57 19.35 1.90
C GLY A 120 -9.32 18.92 0.47
N ASP A 121 -8.16 19.21 -0.12
CA ASP A 121 -7.90 18.87 -1.52
C ASP A 121 -7.38 17.44 -1.72
N GLY A 122 -6.69 16.87 -0.73
CA GLY A 122 -6.17 15.50 -0.81
C GLY A 122 -5.07 15.29 -1.84
N ASN A 123 -4.62 16.34 -2.51
CA ASN A 123 -3.62 16.25 -3.58
C ASN A 123 -2.19 16.32 -3.06
N GLN A 124 -2.01 16.79 -1.84
CA GLN A 124 -0.70 16.89 -1.22
C GLN A 124 -0.31 15.58 -0.53
N PRO A 125 0.99 15.32 -0.35
CA PRO A 125 1.42 14.16 0.43
C PRO A 125 0.92 14.27 1.87
N LEU A 126 0.55 13.12 2.44
CA LEU A 126 0.13 13.06 3.84
C LEU A 126 1.28 13.45 4.77
N PRO A 127 1.01 14.18 5.87
CA PRO A 127 2.02 14.38 6.91
C PRO A 127 2.54 13.06 7.42
N THR A 128 3.82 13.02 7.78
CA THR A 128 4.46 11.82 8.33
C THR A 128 4.86 12.07 9.78
N PHE A 129 4.75 11.02 10.59
CA PHE A 129 5.22 11.03 11.97
C PHE A 129 6.72 10.70 12.00
N ASN A 130 7.48 11.53 12.65
CA ASN A 130 8.93 11.35 12.80
C ASN A 130 9.30 10.76 14.16
#